data_05c5babe78235e08275a26e00b795a3c
#
_entry.id   05c5babe78235e08275a26e00b795a3c
#
_cell.length_a   1.000
_cell.length_b   1.000
_cell.length_c   1.000
_cell.angle_alpha   90.00
_cell.angle_beta   90.00
_cell.angle_gamma   90.00
#
_symmetry.space_group_name_H-M   'P 1'
#
loop_
_entity.id
_entity.type
_entity.pdbx_description
1 polymer ?
#
loop_
_entity_poly.entity_id
_entity_poly.type
_entity_poly.pdbx_seq_one_letter_code
_entity_poly.pdbx_strand_id
1 'polypeptide(L)'
;IGPSGSGKSTMLRCINKLEEITSGDLIVDGLKVNDPKVDERLIRQEAGMVFQQFYLFPHLTALENVMFGPLRVRGASKQAAEKQAKELLAKVGLAERAHHYPSELSGGQQQRVAIARALAVKPKMMLFDEPTSALDPELRHEVLKVMQDLAEEGMTMVIVTHEIGFAEKVASRLIFIDKGRIAEDGNPQELVKNPPSPRLREFLQHVA
;
A
#
# COMPACT_ATOMS: atom_id res chain seq x y z
N ILE A 1 6.95 -6.15 9.02
CA ILE A 1 7.12 -5.38 10.26
C ILE A 1 8.60 -5.28 10.64
N GLY A 2 8.96 -4.41 11.62
CA GLY A 2 10.32 -4.26 12.14
C GLY A 2 10.61 -2.84 12.59
N PRO A 3 11.74 -2.59 13.29
CA PRO A 3 12.10 -1.28 13.81
C PRO A 3 12.34 -0.25 12.69
N SER A 4 12.31 1.02 13.05
CA SER A 4 12.64 2.10 12.11
C SER A 4 14.07 1.93 11.60
N GLY A 5 14.30 2.21 10.31
CA GLY A 5 15.60 2.05 9.66
C GLY A 5 16.03 0.60 9.35
N SER A 6 15.18 -0.41 9.58
CA SER A 6 15.51 -1.80 9.27
C SER A 6 15.50 -2.18 7.78
N GLY A 7 15.07 -1.28 6.88
CA GLY A 7 15.05 -1.52 5.44
C GLY A 7 13.70 -1.94 4.85
N LYS A 8 12.59 -1.91 5.62
CA LYS A 8 11.24 -2.30 5.16
C LYS A 8 10.78 -1.52 3.94
N SER A 9 10.78 -0.20 4.02
CA SER A 9 10.35 0.68 2.91
C SER A 9 11.28 0.57 1.71
N THR A 10 12.58 0.40 1.91
CA THR A 10 13.54 0.16 0.83
C THR A 10 13.20 -1.13 0.09
N MET A 11 12.99 -2.23 0.82
CA MET A 11 12.57 -3.51 0.22
C MET A 11 11.25 -3.37 -0.54
N LEU A 12 10.25 -2.69 0.04
CA LEU A 12 8.97 -2.47 -0.61
C LEU A 12 9.12 -1.68 -1.90
N ARG A 13 9.94 -0.62 -1.90
CA ARG A 13 10.19 0.24 -3.06
C ARG A 13 11.00 -0.43 -4.16
N CYS A 14 11.77 -1.47 -3.84
CA CYS A 14 12.41 -2.30 -4.87
C CYS A 14 11.36 -3.06 -5.72
N ILE A 15 10.20 -3.43 -5.15
CA ILE A 15 9.17 -4.20 -5.86
C ILE A 15 8.61 -3.43 -7.06
N ASN A 16 8.43 -2.10 -6.93
CA ASN A 16 7.95 -1.24 -8.03
C ASN A 16 9.05 -0.43 -8.71
N LYS A 17 10.33 -0.83 -8.50
CA LYS A 17 11.50 -0.19 -9.10
C LYS A 17 11.60 1.32 -8.80
N LEU A 18 11.22 1.73 -7.59
CA LEU A 18 11.55 3.05 -7.03
C LEU A 18 12.94 3.06 -6.37
N GLU A 19 13.41 1.88 -5.94
CA GLU A 19 14.76 1.66 -5.45
C GLU A 19 15.39 0.51 -6.26
N GLU A 20 16.71 0.55 -6.44
CA GLU A 20 17.44 -0.49 -7.16
C GLU A 20 17.99 -1.55 -6.21
N ILE A 21 17.90 -2.82 -6.61
CA ILE A 21 18.55 -3.91 -5.88
C ILE A 21 20.02 -4.02 -6.30
N THR A 22 20.91 -4.20 -5.34
CA THR A 22 22.37 -4.29 -5.59
C THR A 22 22.76 -5.63 -6.20
N SER A 23 22.10 -6.72 -5.80
CA SER A 23 22.39 -8.08 -6.27
C SER A 23 21.18 -9.01 -6.08
N GLY A 24 21.22 -10.17 -6.73
CA GLY A 24 20.13 -11.13 -6.71
C GLY A 24 19.06 -10.82 -7.75
N ASP A 25 17.95 -11.54 -7.70
CA ASP A 25 16.82 -11.42 -8.63
C ASP A 25 15.54 -11.11 -7.86
N LEU A 26 14.81 -10.11 -8.35
CA LEU A 26 13.46 -9.79 -7.89
C LEU A 26 12.48 -10.00 -9.05
N ILE A 27 11.52 -10.89 -8.84
CA ILE A 27 10.49 -11.21 -9.84
C ILE A 27 9.13 -10.77 -9.31
N VAL A 28 8.43 -9.96 -10.09
CA VAL A 28 7.09 -9.46 -9.79
C VAL A 28 6.18 -9.81 -10.96
N ASP A 29 5.17 -10.61 -10.71
CA ASP A 29 4.22 -11.10 -11.74
C ASP A 29 4.92 -11.66 -13.00
N GLY A 30 5.98 -12.44 -12.80
CA GLY A 30 6.80 -13.01 -13.88
C GLY A 30 7.78 -12.05 -14.55
N LEU A 31 7.76 -10.76 -14.19
CA LEU A 31 8.72 -9.76 -14.69
C LEU A 31 9.93 -9.68 -13.76
N LYS A 32 11.13 -9.81 -14.30
CA LYS A 32 12.37 -9.59 -13.56
C LYS A 32 12.61 -8.09 -13.42
N VAL A 33 12.35 -7.55 -12.24
CA VAL A 33 12.37 -6.10 -11.94
C VAL A 33 13.72 -5.46 -12.25
N ASN A 34 14.80 -6.17 -11.96
CA ASN A 34 16.18 -5.69 -12.18
C ASN A 34 16.76 -6.05 -13.56
N ASP A 35 15.97 -6.55 -14.50
CA ASP A 35 16.39 -6.66 -15.88
C ASP A 35 16.34 -5.24 -16.53
N PRO A 36 17.47 -4.74 -17.08
CA PRO A 36 17.51 -3.43 -17.72
C PRO A 36 16.63 -3.33 -18.98
N LYS A 37 16.19 -4.46 -19.53
CA LYS A 37 15.29 -4.51 -20.69
C LYS A 37 13.81 -4.37 -20.31
N VAL A 38 13.46 -4.53 -19.04
CA VAL A 38 12.08 -4.43 -18.58
C VAL A 38 11.71 -2.97 -18.37
N ASP A 39 10.68 -2.51 -19.08
CA ASP A 39 10.12 -1.17 -18.88
C ASP A 39 9.49 -1.08 -17.48
N GLU A 40 10.00 -0.16 -16.66
CA GLU A 40 9.51 0.07 -15.29
C GLU A 40 8.02 0.46 -15.23
N ARG A 41 7.50 1.04 -16.32
CA ARG A 41 6.07 1.36 -16.43
C ARG A 41 5.19 0.12 -16.36
N LEU A 42 5.64 -1.01 -16.93
CA LEU A 42 4.91 -2.28 -16.85
C LEU A 42 4.86 -2.77 -15.40
N ILE A 43 5.98 -2.70 -14.68
CA ILE A 43 6.05 -3.09 -13.27
C ILE A 43 5.10 -2.20 -12.44
N ARG A 44 5.16 -0.88 -12.63
CA ARG A 44 4.33 0.09 -11.90
C ARG A 44 2.84 0.03 -12.26
N GLN A 45 2.49 -0.55 -13.39
CA GLN A 45 1.11 -0.84 -13.75
C GLN A 45 0.54 -2.04 -13.00
N GLU A 46 1.38 -3.03 -12.72
CA GLU A 46 0.97 -4.26 -12.03
C GLU A 46 1.13 -4.17 -10.50
N ALA A 47 1.97 -3.24 -9.99
CA ALA A 47 2.22 -3.01 -8.58
C ALA A 47 1.83 -1.57 -8.19
N GLY A 48 0.59 -1.37 -7.77
CA GLY A 48 0.09 -0.09 -7.28
C GLY A 48 0.73 0.27 -5.94
N MET A 49 1.11 1.54 -5.74
CA MET A 49 1.79 1.99 -4.52
C MET A 49 0.98 3.04 -3.78
N VAL A 50 0.87 2.86 -2.46
CA VAL A 50 0.30 3.81 -1.50
C VAL A 50 1.38 4.15 -0.48
N PHE A 51 1.67 5.42 -0.32
CA PHE A 51 2.73 5.94 0.54
C PHE A 51 2.18 6.40 1.90
N GLN A 52 3.08 6.59 2.84
CA GLN A 52 2.80 7.21 4.13
C GLN A 52 2.21 8.62 3.97
N GLN A 53 2.79 9.43 3.07
CA GLN A 53 2.19 10.68 2.63
C GLN A 53 1.30 10.42 1.43
N PHE A 54 0.18 11.10 1.36
CA PHE A 54 -0.90 10.79 0.40
C PHE A 54 -0.53 11.09 -1.05
N TYR A 55 0.35 12.06 -1.28
CA TYR A 55 0.83 12.53 -2.60
C TYR A 55 -0.30 12.72 -3.62
N LEU A 56 -1.43 13.27 -3.19
CA LEU A 56 -2.48 13.65 -4.09
C LEU A 56 -2.05 14.88 -4.90
N PHE A 57 -2.56 14.99 -6.12
CA PHE A 57 -2.41 16.17 -6.94
C PHE A 57 -3.27 17.29 -6.33
N PRO A 58 -2.69 18.36 -5.77
CA PRO A 58 -3.44 19.35 -4.98
C PRO A 58 -4.39 20.21 -5.83
N HIS A 59 -4.13 20.31 -7.11
CA HIS A 59 -4.94 21.06 -8.09
C HIS A 59 -6.04 20.23 -8.75
N LEU A 60 -6.18 18.96 -8.40
CA LEU A 60 -7.20 18.03 -8.86
C LEU A 60 -8.15 17.66 -7.73
N THR A 61 -9.43 17.52 -8.03
CA THR A 61 -10.43 16.98 -7.10
C THR A 61 -10.13 15.50 -6.77
N ALA A 62 -10.81 14.92 -5.78
CA ALA A 62 -10.72 13.50 -5.46
C ALA A 62 -11.05 12.63 -6.69
N LEU A 63 -12.12 12.97 -7.41
CA LEU A 63 -12.52 12.29 -8.65
C LEU A 63 -11.41 12.34 -9.70
N GLU A 64 -10.89 13.52 -9.97
CA GLU A 64 -9.85 13.74 -10.98
C GLU A 64 -8.53 13.05 -10.60
N ASN A 65 -8.17 13.01 -9.32
CA ASN A 65 -7.04 12.23 -8.81
C ASN A 65 -7.18 10.75 -9.16
N VAL A 66 -8.37 10.18 -8.94
CA VAL A 66 -8.63 8.75 -9.24
C VAL A 66 -8.71 8.51 -10.75
N MET A 67 -9.26 9.43 -11.52
CA MET A 67 -9.34 9.33 -12.99
C MET A 67 -7.98 9.40 -13.69
N PHE A 68 -6.96 9.98 -13.04
CA PHE A 68 -5.67 10.28 -13.67
C PHE A 68 -4.98 9.04 -14.24
N GLY A 69 -4.90 7.97 -13.46
CA GLY A 69 -4.28 6.70 -13.88
C GLY A 69 -4.99 6.06 -15.08
N PRO A 70 -6.29 5.81 -15.03
CA PRO A 70 -7.06 5.28 -16.18
C PRO A 70 -6.86 6.07 -17.47
N LEU A 71 -6.89 7.40 -17.39
CA LEU A 71 -6.74 8.26 -18.56
C LEU A 71 -5.33 8.24 -19.15
N ARG A 72 -4.29 8.30 -18.29
CA ARG A 72 -2.90 8.50 -18.72
C ARG A 72 -2.13 7.21 -18.93
N VAL A 73 -2.48 6.15 -18.18
CA VAL A 73 -1.75 4.89 -18.17
C VAL A 73 -2.48 3.81 -18.98
N ARG A 74 -3.81 3.72 -18.83
CA ARG A 74 -4.61 2.69 -19.50
C ARG A 74 -5.33 3.16 -20.77
N GLY A 75 -5.22 4.44 -21.13
CA GLY A 75 -5.85 4.99 -22.34
C GLY A 75 -7.40 4.95 -22.33
N ALA A 76 -8.01 4.92 -21.14
CA ALA A 76 -9.46 4.86 -21.01
C ALA A 76 -10.12 6.15 -21.53
N SER A 77 -11.34 6.05 -22.05
CA SER A 77 -12.15 7.22 -22.35
C SER A 77 -12.50 7.99 -21.07
N LYS A 78 -12.73 9.30 -21.19
CA LYS A 78 -13.13 10.16 -20.05
C LYS A 78 -14.35 9.60 -19.32
N GLN A 79 -15.36 9.17 -20.07
CA GLN A 79 -16.59 8.61 -19.51
C GLN A 79 -16.34 7.30 -18.74
N ALA A 80 -15.51 6.40 -19.28
CA ALA A 80 -15.15 5.15 -18.60
C ALA A 80 -14.32 5.41 -17.34
N ALA A 81 -13.34 6.32 -17.40
CA ALA A 81 -12.52 6.71 -16.26
C ALA A 81 -13.34 7.36 -15.14
N GLU A 82 -14.31 8.24 -15.50
CA GLU A 82 -15.19 8.88 -14.54
C GLU A 82 -16.12 7.88 -13.84
N LYS A 83 -16.73 6.97 -14.60
CA LYS A 83 -17.56 5.90 -14.03
C LYS A 83 -16.76 5.05 -13.05
N GLN A 84 -15.59 4.55 -13.46
CA GLN A 84 -14.72 3.76 -12.60
C GLN A 84 -14.26 4.52 -11.35
N ALA A 85 -13.90 5.79 -11.49
CA ALA A 85 -13.48 6.61 -10.37
C ALA A 85 -14.59 6.83 -9.33
N LYS A 86 -15.84 7.04 -9.77
CA LYS A 86 -17.01 7.14 -8.89
C LYS A 86 -17.26 5.84 -8.13
N GLU A 87 -17.16 4.69 -8.79
CA GLU A 87 -17.28 3.36 -8.16
C GLU A 87 -16.19 3.14 -7.11
N LEU A 88 -14.95 3.51 -7.42
CA LEU A 88 -13.82 3.38 -6.46
C LEU A 88 -13.94 4.34 -5.29
N LEU A 89 -14.37 5.58 -5.50
CA LEU A 89 -14.63 6.52 -4.41
C LEU A 89 -15.77 6.03 -3.50
N ALA A 90 -16.82 5.46 -4.07
CA ALA A 90 -17.88 4.83 -3.28
C ALA A 90 -17.35 3.64 -2.46
N LYS A 91 -16.51 2.80 -3.08
CA LYS A 91 -15.85 1.66 -2.42
C LYS A 91 -15.04 2.06 -1.20
N VAL A 92 -14.34 3.20 -1.24
CA VAL A 92 -13.57 3.72 -0.10
C VAL A 92 -14.39 4.67 0.80
N GLY A 93 -15.72 4.73 0.64
CA GLY A 93 -16.63 5.51 1.47
C GLY A 93 -16.56 7.04 1.23
N LEU A 94 -16.21 7.47 0.01
CA LEU A 94 -16.00 8.88 -0.33
C LEU A 94 -16.85 9.36 -1.53
N ALA A 95 -17.99 8.71 -1.82
CA ALA A 95 -18.85 9.09 -2.94
C ALA A 95 -19.23 10.59 -2.89
N GLU A 96 -19.65 11.08 -1.72
CA GLU A 96 -20.05 12.46 -1.49
C GLU A 96 -18.89 13.48 -1.50
N ARG A 97 -17.65 12.98 -1.52
CA ARG A 97 -16.42 13.80 -1.52
C ARG A 97 -15.73 13.87 -2.88
N ALA A 98 -16.36 13.33 -3.92
CA ALA A 98 -15.79 13.24 -5.27
C ALA A 98 -15.27 14.58 -5.83
N HIS A 99 -15.96 15.67 -5.55
CA HIS A 99 -15.64 17.01 -6.06
C HIS A 99 -14.81 17.88 -5.10
N HIS A 100 -14.37 17.34 -3.97
CA HIS A 100 -13.51 18.07 -3.01
C HIS A 100 -12.06 18.00 -3.45
N TYR A 101 -11.34 19.08 -3.20
CA TYR A 101 -9.88 19.15 -3.35
C TYR A 101 -9.18 18.52 -2.13
N PRO A 102 -7.92 18.06 -2.25
CA PRO A 102 -7.18 17.49 -1.12
C PRO A 102 -7.16 18.38 0.12
N SER A 103 -7.08 19.70 -0.03
CA SER A 103 -7.11 20.65 1.09
C SER A 103 -8.43 20.69 1.87
N GLU A 104 -9.50 20.14 1.30
CA GLU A 104 -10.84 20.08 1.91
C GLU A 104 -11.13 18.71 2.55
N LEU A 105 -10.15 17.80 2.50
CA LEU A 105 -10.26 16.41 2.96
C LEU A 105 -9.40 16.20 4.23
N SER A 106 -9.92 15.43 5.19
CA SER A 106 -9.10 14.96 6.31
C SER A 106 -7.96 14.04 5.84
N GLY A 107 -6.93 13.84 6.65
CA GLY A 107 -5.82 12.95 6.34
C GLY A 107 -6.28 11.52 5.98
N GLY A 108 -7.23 10.96 6.75
CA GLY A 108 -7.81 9.66 6.45
C GLY A 108 -8.60 9.62 5.14
N GLN A 109 -9.31 10.71 4.81
CA GLN A 109 -10.00 10.84 3.51
C GLN A 109 -8.98 10.94 2.36
N GLN A 110 -7.91 11.74 2.52
CA GLN A 110 -6.85 11.84 1.51
C GLN A 110 -6.19 10.48 1.26
N GLN A 111 -5.90 9.70 2.32
CA GLN A 111 -5.33 8.38 2.18
C GLN A 111 -6.27 7.41 1.46
N ARG A 112 -7.56 7.46 1.74
CA ARG A 112 -8.54 6.64 1.02
C ARG A 112 -8.67 7.04 -0.46
N VAL A 113 -8.54 8.32 -0.80
CA VAL A 113 -8.42 8.77 -2.21
C VAL A 113 -7.14 8.22 -2.84
N ALA A 114 -6.00 8.21 -2.12
CA ALA A 114 -4.74 7.65 -2.63
C ALA A 114 -4.86 6.14 -2.90
N ILE A 115 -5.56 5.39 -2.02
CA ILE A 115 -5.88 3.98 -2.25
C ILE A 115 -6.75 3.81 -3.51
N ALA A 116 -7.84 4.57 -3.63
CA ALA A 116 -8.72 4.52 -4.80
C ALA A 116 -7.97 4.86 -6.10
N ARG A 117 -7.08 5.85 -6.07
CA ARG A 117 -6.21 6.22 -7.19
C ARG A 117 -5.29 5.08 -7.62
N ALA A 118 -4.67 4.39 -6.67
CA ALA A 118 -3.81 3.25 -6.96
C ALA A 118 -4.60 2.07 -7.54
N LEU A 119 -5.80 1.78 -7.01
CA LEU A 119 -6.71 0.74 -7.52
C LEU A 119 -7.23 1.05 -8.93
N ALA A 120 -7.34 2.33 -9.31
CA ALA A 120 -7.90 2.73 -10.60
C ALA A 120 -7.08 2.25 -11.80
N VAL A 121 -5.79 1.99 -11.63
CA VAL A 121 -4.93 1.41 -12.69
C VAL A 121 -5.17 -0.10 -12.83
N LYS A 122 -5.98 -0.73 -11.96
CA LYS A 122 -6.25 -2.18 -11.89
C LYS A 122 -4.96 -3.00 -11.76
N PRO A 123 -4.17 -2.75 -10.72
CA PRO A 123 -2.94 -3.48 -10.50
C PRO A 123 -3.23 -4.91 -10.04
N LYS A 124 -2.29 -5.84 -10.22
CA LYS A 124 -2.35 -7.21 -9.68
C LYS A 124 -1.98 -7.30 -8.20
N MET A 125 -1.20 -6.32 -7.72
CA MET A 125 -0.86 -6.21 -6.31
C MET A 125 -0.85 -4.76 -5.84
N MET A 126 -1.04 -4.57 -4.55
CA MET A 126 -0.95 -3.27 -3.89
C MET A 126 0.20 -3.27 -2.87
N LEU A 127 1.00 -2.22 -2.91
CA LEU A 127 2.11 -1.98 -1.99
C LEU A 127 1.73 -0.83 -1.05
N PHE A 128 1.84 -1.05 0.25
CA PHE A 128 1.52 -0.05 1.27
C PHE A 128 2.75 0.25 2.13
N ASP A 129 3.25 1.48 2.06
CA ASP A 129 4.38 1.96 2.85
C ASP A 129 3.87 2.79 4.03
N GLU A 130 3.65 2.14 5.18
CA GLU A 130 3.15 2.75 6.42
C GLU A 130 1.90 3.65 6.22
N PRO A 131 0.81 3.13 5.65
CA PRO A 131 -0.31 3.94 5.16
C PRO A 131 -1.09 4.69 6.25
N THR A 132 -0.88 4.37 7.52
CA THR A 132 -1.56 5.01 8.67
C THR A 132 -0.64 5.87 9.53
N SER A 133 0.68 5.86 9.30
CA SER A 133 1.66 6.51 10.18
C SER A 133 1.54 8.03 10.23
N ALA A 134 1.02 8.67 9.16
CA ALA A 134 0.79 10.11 9.09
C ALA A 134 -0.62 10.52 9.59
N LEU A 135 -1.41 9.59 10.15
CA LEU A 135 -2.78 9.82 10.56
C LEU A 135 -2.93 9.87 12.08
N ASP A 136 -3.84 10.72 12.53
CA ASP A 136 -4.32 10.67 13.90
C ASP A 136 -4.97 9.30 14.21
N PRO A 137 -4.86 8.80 15.44
CA PRO A 137 -5.37 7.47 15.81
C PRO A 137 -6.84 7.23 15.43
N GLU A 138 -7.68 8.26 15.59
CA GLU A 138 -9.12 8.21 15.27
C GLU A 138 -9.38 7.97 13.76
N LEU A 139 -8.50 8.46 12.89
CA LEU A 139 -8.64 8.36 11.44
C LEU A 139 -8.05 7.05 10.85
N ARG A 140 -7.22 6.34 11.62
CA ARG A 140 -6.56 5.10 11.15
C ARG A 140 -7.56 4.00 10.86
N HIS A 141 -8.58 3.87 11.70
CA HIS A 141 -9.57 2.80 11.61
C HIS A 141 -10.25 2.74 10.22
N GLU A 142 -10.61 3.89 9.65
CA GLU A 142 -11.29 3.95 8.35
C GLU A 142 -10.38 3.47 7.20
N VAL A 143 -9.08 3.80 7.26
CA VAL A 143 -8.09 3.35 6.27
C VAL A 143 -7.83 1.85 6.41
N LEU A 144 -7.64 1.36 7.65
CA LEU A 144 -7.43 -0.07 7.92
C LEU A 144 -8.64 -0.90 7.51
N LYS A 145 -9.86 -0.39 7.68
CA LYS A 145 -11.08 -1.06 7.22
C LYS A 145 -11.09 -1.24 5.71
N VAL A 146 -10.77 -0.18 4.95
CA VAL A 146 -10.66 -0.29 3.47
C VAL A 146 -9.62 -1.33 3.07
N MET A 147 -8.46 -1.36 3.74
CA MET A 147 -7.42 -2.35 3.45
C MET A 147 -7.86 -3.78 3.81
N GLN A 148 -8.61 -3.95 4.91
CA GLN A 148 -9.19 -5.24 5.27
C GLN A 148 -10.19 -5.71 4.20
N ASP A 149 -11.07 -4.85 3.73
CA ASP A 149 -12.05 -5.19 2.69
C ASP A 149 -11.35 -5.62 1.39
N LEU A 150 -10.25 -4.96 1.02
CA LEU A 150 -9.43 -5.37 -0.13
C LEU A 150 -8.78 -6.75 0.06
N ALA A 151 -8.34 -7.08 1.27
CA ALA A 151 -7.79 -8.41 1.58
C ALA A 151 -8.88 -9.49 1.47
N GLU A 152 -10.06 -9.23 2.00
CA GLU A 152 -11.23 -10.14 1.94
C GLU A 152 -11.69 -10.38 0.49
N GLU A 153 -11.52 -9.39 -0.40
CA GLU A 153 -11.75 -9.52 -1.85
C GLU A 153 -10.65 -10.28 -2.59
N GLY A 154 -9.58 -10.69 -1.91
CA GLY A 154 -8.48 -11.47 -2.49
C GLY A 154 -7.40 -10.62 -3.16
N MET A 155 -7.32 -9.30 -2.89
CA MET A 155 -6.24 -8.46 -3.40
C MET A 155 -4.90 -8.89 -2.80
N THR A 156 -3.92 -9.17 -3.65
CA THR A 156 -2.54 -9.40 -3.22
C THR A 156 -1.95 -8.09 -2.69
N MET A 157 -1.46 -8.10 -1.45
CA MET A 157 -0.91 -6.91 -0.82
C MET A 157 0.43 -7.19 -0.13
N VAL A 158 1.36 -6.25 -0.24
CA VAL A 158 2.56 -6.19 0.60
C VAL A 158 2.48 -4.91 1.42
N ILE A 159 2.46 -5.05 2.75
CA ILE A 159 2.16 -3.95 3.66
C ILE A 159 3.30 -3.78 4.65
N VAL A 160 3.92 -2.62 4.67
CA VAL A 160 4.78 -2.17 5.76
C VAL A 160 3.91 -1.44 6.76
N THR A 161 3.84 -1.92 8.00
CA THR A 161 2.97 -1.35 9.03
C THR A 161 3.54 -1.53 10.44
N HIS A 162 3.12 -0.66 11.34
CA HIS A 162 3.26 -0.78 12.80
C HIS A 162 1.97 -1.23 13.50
N GLU A 163 0.88 -1.40 12.75
CA GLU A 163 -0.42 -1.85 13.25
C GLU A 163 -0.43 -3.39 13.39
N ILE A 164 0.15 -3.90 14.49
CA ILE A 164 0.34 -5.35 14.70
C ILE A 164 -0.98 -6.10 14.75
N GLY A 165 -1.99 -5.55 15.43
CA GLY A 165 -3.31 -6.17 15.50
C GLY A 165 -4.00 -6.28 14.14
N PHE A 166 -3.79 -5.31 13.26
CA PHE A 166 -4.24 -5.38 11.87
C PHE A 166 -3.49 -6.47 11.09
N ALA A 167 -2.14 -6.49 11.21
CA ALA A 167 -1.32 -7.49 10.52
C ALA A 167 -1.67 -8.92 10.96
N GLU A 168 -1.86 -9.16 12.27
CA GLU A 168 -2.29 -10.47 12.81
C GLU A 168 -3.62 -10.94 12.22
N LYS A 169 -4.57 -10.01 12.01
CA LYS A 169 -5.92 -10.32 11.54
C LYS A 169 -5.99 -10.54 10.03
N VAL A 170 -5.22 -9.78 9.24
CA VAL A 170 -5.41 -9.67 7.79
C VAL A 170 -4.34 -10.43 7.00
N ALA A 171 -3.11 -10.49 7.51
CA ALA A 171 -2.01 -11.06 6.76
C ALA A 171 -2.04 -12.60 6.76
N SER A 172 -1.73 -13.20 5.60
CA SER A 172 -1.48 -14.64 5.47
C SER A 172 -0.02 -15.02 5.82
N ARG A 173 0.89 -14.04 5.79
CA ARG A 173 2.32 -14.21 6.08
C ARG A 173 2.85 -12.95 6.72
N LEU A 174 3.67 -13.09 7.76
CA LEU A 174 4.35 -11.99 8.45
C LEU A 174 5.85 -12.15 8.30
N ILE A 175 6.51 -11.06 7.93
CA ILE A 175 7.98 -10.98 7.83
C ILE A 175 8.46 -9.93 8.81
N PHE A 176 9.37 -10.32 9.71
CA PHE A 176 10.07 -9.40 10.62
C PHE A 176 11.43 -9.08 10.05
N ILE A 177 11.69 -7.79 9.78
CA ILE A 177 12.97 -7.31 9.24
C ILE A 177 13.71 -6.56 10.36
N ASP A 178 14.95 -6.98 10.62
CA ASP A 178 15.85 -6.29 11.54
C ASP A 178 17.23 -6.17 10.90
N LYS A 179 17.84 -4.98 11.02
CA LYS A 179 19.21 -4.68 10.52
C LYS A 179 19.43 -5.09 9.05
N GLY A 180 18.44 -4.83 8.18
CA GLY A 180 18.51 -5.13 6.75
C GLY A 180 18.39 -6.61 6.38
N ARG A 181 17.93 -7.46 7.30
CA ARG A 181 17.76 -8.90 7.07
C ARG A 181 16.37 -9.36 7.49
N ILE A 182 15.85 -10.37 6.81
CA ILE A 182 14.68 -11.10 7.27
C ILE A 182 15.13 -11.92 8.48
N ALA A 183 14.65 -11.53 9.67
CA ALA A 183 14.97 -12.20 10.91
C ALA A 183 13.96 -13.31 11.24
N GLU A 184 12.67 -13.07 10.95
CA GLU A 184 11.60 -14.06 11.13
C GLU A 184 10.64 -13.99 9.93
N ASP A 185 10.05 -15.15 9.61
CA ASP A 185 9.12 -15.31 8.50
C ASP A 185 8.15 -16.45 8.82
N GLY A 186 6.86 -16.20 8.87
CA GLY A 186 5.90 -17.24 9.22
C GLY A 186 4.45 -16.77 9.35
N ASN A 187 3.67 -17.60 10.03
CA ASN A 187 2.26 -17.31 10.32
C ASN A 187 2.15 -16.10 11.27
N PRO A 188 1.33 -15.09 10.95
CA PRO A 188 1.18 -13.88 11.77
C PRO A 188 0.79 -14.18 13.23
N GLN A 189 -0.20 -15.05 13.44
CA GLN A 189 -0.69 -15.37 14.77
C GLN A 189 0.35 -16.08 15.62
N GLU A 190 1.13 -16.99 15.01
CA GLU A 190 2.20 -17.69 15.71
C GLU A 190 3.32 -16.75 16.09
N LEU A 191 3.78 -15.90 15.15
CA LEU A 191 4.88 -14.97 15.40
C LEU A 191 4.52 -13.88 16.41
N VAL A 192 3.25 -13.44 16.45
CA VAL A 192 2.79 -12.43 17.41
C VAL A 192 2.56 -13.03 18.80
N LYS A 193 1.89 -14.19 18.90
CA LYS A 193 1.58 -14.81 20.20
C LYS A 193 2.76 -15.52 20.85
N ASN A 194 3.59 -16.16 20.03
CA ASN A 194 4.75 -16.96 20.50
C ASN A 194 6.01 -16.57 19.75
N PRO A 195 6.51 -15.33 19.91
CA PRO A 195 7.67 -14.84 19.17
C PRO A 195 8.90 -15.73 19.41
N PRO A 196 9.48 -16.33 18.34
CA PRO A 196 10.55 -17.33 18.47
C PRO A 196 11.87 -16.69 18.93
N SER A 197 12.15 -15.45 18.56
CA SER A 197 13.38 -14.77 18.94
C SER A 197 13.15 -13.71 20.03
N PRO A 198 14.15 -13.50 20.92
CA PRO A 198 14.12 -12.41 21.89
C PRO A 198 13.94 -11.03 21.22
N ARG A 199 14.51 -10.85 20.03
CA ARG A 199 14.47 -9.60 19.29
C ARG A 199 13.06 -9.27 18.78
N LEU A 200 12.34 -10.24 18.24
CA LEU A 200 10.94 -10.04 17.85
C LEU A 200 10.08 -9.76 19.08
N ARG A 201 10.30 -10.47 20.18
CA ARG A 201 9.57 -10.26 21.44
C ARG A 201 9.76 -8.84 21.98
N GLU A 202 10.98 -8.35 22.01
CA GLU A 202 11.31 -6.98 22.40
C GLU A 202 10.60 -5.97 21.50
N PHE A 203 10.65 -6.16 20.18
CA PHE A 203 9.97 -5.29 19.21
C PHE A 203 8.46 -5.23 19.47
N LEU A 204 7.81 -6.37 19.62
CA LEU A 204 6.36 -6.45 19.86
C LEU A 204 5.93 -5.76 21.15
N GLN A 205 6.74 -5.82 22.22
CA GLN A 205 6.47 -5.12 23.48
C GLN A 205 6.48 -3.59 23.37
N HIS A 206 7.16 -3.04 22.34
CA HIS A 206 7.26 -1.59 22.15
C HIS A 206 6.19 -1.04 21.20
N VAL A 207 5.49 -1.90 20.44
CA VAL A 207 4.49 -1.48 19.41
C VAL A 207 3.08 -2.00 19.71
N ALA A 208 2.91 -2.78 20.78
CA ALA A 208 1.61 -3.31 21.22
C ALA A 208 0.84 -2.30 22.07
#